data_8ac8050e8159ae60ed57e44076fd676c
#
_entry.id   8ac8050e8159ae60ed57e44076fd676c
#
_cell.length_a   1.000
_cell.length_b   1.000
_cell.length_c   1.000
_cell.angle_alpha   90.00
_cell.angle_beta   90.00
_cell.angle_gamma   90.00
#
_symmetry.space_group_name_H-M   'P 1'
#
loop_
_entity.id
_entity.type
_entity.pdbx_description
1 polymer ?
#
loop_
_entity_poly.entity_id
_entity_poly.type
_entity_poly.pdbx_seq_one_letter_code
_entity_poly.pdbx_strand_id
1 'polypeptide(L)'
;STIPGTGNLNLGYLDYGPAEIEPDVCVAYDQFYITTRQEIELFNAWFECSNDPDCDVNVDFPGYSIPSSILTWPAHGDQSKFQDFYLAPFYDRPGSIPGVYDPDGGDYPWYDLSGTVDCRTNRKVTLYGDYNMWWVFNDKGNIHTETGGDPIGMEIRSQAFAFATNDEINSMTFYNYEMINRSTQTLTNTYFAVYLDCDIGCSFDDYVGCDVQRGLGYCYNADAVDNDGCGSWANPIGEYPPA
;
A
#
# COMPACT_ATOMS: atom_id res chain seq x y z
N SER A 1 4.64 -10.25 -12.17
CA SER A 1 5.09 -9.82 -10.84
C SER A 1 6.55 -10.14 -10.67
N THR A 2 7.37 -9.16 -10.52
CA THR A 2 8.79 -9.35 -10.25
C THR A 2 8.95 -9.81 -8.81
N ILE A 3 9.66 -10.90 -8.60
CA ILE A 3 10.16 -11.25 -7.28
C ILE A 3 11.21 -10.19 -6.93
N PRO A 4 11.05 -9.43 -5.83
CA PRO A 4 12.08 -8.49 -5.39
C PRO A 4 13.40 -9.24 -5.20
N GLY A 5 14.49 -8.71 -5.75
CA GLY A 5 15.82 -9.31 -5.62
C GLY A 5 16.37 -10.04 -6.85
N THR A 6 15.57 -10.32 -7.86
CA THR A 6 16.04 -11.04 -9.07
C THR A 6 16.74 -10.13 -10.10
N GLY A 7 16.91 -8.85 -9.84
CA GLY A 7 17.70 -7.93 -10.67
C GLY A 7 17.08 -7.55 -12.02
N ASN A 8 15.90 -8.03 -12.34
CA ASN A 8 15.26 -7.73 -13.62
C ASN A 8 14.18 -6.63 -13.46
N LEU A 9 14.58 -5.55 -12.82
CA LEU A 9 13.74 -4.39 -12.52
C LEU A 9 13.25 -3.62 -13.76
N ASN A 10 13.81 -3.91 -14.94
CA ASN A 10 13.52 -3.14 -16.15
C ASN A 10 12.19 -3.51 -16.84
N LEU A 11 11.51 -4.54 -16.39
CA LEU A 11 10.24 -4.97 -16.98
C LEU A 11 9.04 -4.71 -16.06
N GLY A 12 9.31 -4.27 -14.83
CA GLY A 12 8.29 -4.10 -13.79
C GLY A 12 7.24 -3.01 -14.08
N TYR A 13 7.53 -2.04 -14.92
CA TYR A 13 6.60 -0.92 -15.15
C TYR A 13 5.28 -1.35 -15.80
N LEU A 14 5.24 -2.49 -16.48
CA LEU A 14 3.99 -3.00 -17.07
C LEU A 14 3.10 -3.75 -16.07
N ASP A 15 3.61 -4.04 -14.87
CA ASP A 15 2.85 -4.68 -13.80
C ASP A 15 2.15 -3.66 -12.88
N TYR A 16 2.44 -2.37 -13.01
CA TYR A 16 1.80 -1.33 -12.22
C TYR A 16 0.42 -0.95 -12.76
N GLY A 17 -0.44 -0.54 -11.85
CA GLY A 17 -1.78 -0.09 -12.18
C GLY A 17 -2.83 -1.19 -12.25
N PRO A 18 -4.07 -0.82 -12.51
CA PRO A 18 -5.18 -1.76 -12.71
C PRO A 18 -4.92 -2.70 -13.90
N ALA A 19 -5.40 -3.94 -13.81
CA ALA A 19 -5.28 -4.92 -14.90
C ALA A 19 -5.93 -4.41 -16.20
N GLU A 20 -5.48 -4.87 -17.37
CA GLU A 20 -5.98 -4.47 -18.69
C GLU A 20 -5.54 -3.07 -19.15
N ILE A 21 -4.37 -2.61 -18.76
CA ILE A 21 -3.92 -1.26 -19.05
C ILE A 21 -2.87 -1.16 -20.16
N GLU A 22 -2.82 0.00 -20.77
CA GLU A 22 -1.78 0.40 -21.72
C GLU A 22 -0.49 0.81 -20.99
N PRO A 23 0.71 0.68 -21.61
CA PRO A 23 1.98 1.00 -20.96
C PRO A 23 2.08 2.42 -20.40
N ASP A 24 1.47 3.40 -21.05
CA ASP A 24 1.44 4.78 -20.58
C ASP A 24 0.61 4.96 -19.29
N VAL A 25 -0.42 4.14 -19.12
CA VAL A 25 -1.22 4.10 -17.89
C VAL A 25 -0.42 3.43 -16.77
N CYS A 26 0.31 2.34 -17.08
CA CYS A 26 1.18 1.70 -16.09
C CYS A 26 2.19 2.67 -15.51
N VAL A 27 2.80 3.51 -16.34
CA VAL A 27 3.76 4.54 -15.89
C VAL A 27 3.09 5.53 -14.92
N ALA A 28 1.82 5.87 -15.13
CA ALA A 28 1.09 6.78 -14.24
C ALA A 28 0.85 6.17 -12.84
N TYR A 29 0.79 4.84 -12.75
CA TYR A 29 0.60 4.12 -11.49
C TYR A 29 1.92 3.57 -10.88
N ASP A 30 3.07 3.81 -11.50
CA ASP A 30 4.38 3.46 -10.96
C ASP A 30 4.80 4.41 -9.84
N GLN A 31 3.96 4.47 -8.81
CA GLN A 31 4.17 5.32 -7.65
C GLN A 31 3.38 4.81 -6.43
N PHE A 32 3.78 5.30 -5.27
CA PHE A 32 3.02 5.15 -4.03
C PHE A 32 2.20 6.41 -3.78
N TYR A 33 0.94 6.20 -3.47
CA TYR A 33 0.04 7.26 -3.03
C TYR A 33 0.06 7.29 -1.50
N ILE A 34 0.68 8.32 -0.94
CA ILE A 34 0.94 8.42 0.49
C ILE A 34 0.01 9.45 1.10
N THR A 35 -0.60 9.10 2.22
CA THR A 35 -1.39 10.04 3.04
C THR A 35 -1.26 9.68 4.51
N THR A 36 -1.53 10.64 5.37
CA THR A 36 -1.57 10.45 6.82
C THR A 36 -2.97 10.73 7.36
N ARG A 37 -3.31 10.06 8.46
CA ARG A 37 -4.55 10.36 9.18
C ARG A 37 -4.63 11.83 9.57
N GLN A 38 -3.51 12.41 10.01
CA GLN A 38 -3.45 13.81 10.42
C GLN A 38 -3.77 14.78 9.27
N GLU A 39 -3.27 14.51 8.04
CA GLU A 39 -3.61 15.33 6.86
C GLU A 39 -5.11 15.27 6.58
N ILE A 40 -5.73 14.10 6.69
CA ILE A 40 -7.16 13.92 6.45
C ILE A 40 -8.01 14.58 7.54
N GLU A 41 -7.63 14.46 8.80
CA GLU A 41 -8.30 15.13 9.91
C GLU A 41 -8.22 16.65 9.77
N LEU A 42 -7.05 17.18 9.41
CA LEU A 42 -6.84 18.60 9.17
C LEU A 42 -7.65 19.10 7.97
N PHE A 43 -7.67 18.34 6.88
CA PHE A 43 -8.50 18.64 5.70
C PHE A 43 -9.99 18.75 6.07
N ASN A 44 -10.50 17.74 6.79
CA ASN A 44 -11.90 17.75 7.21
C ASN A 44 -12.23 18.95 8.12
N ALA A 45 -11.37 19.25 9.09
CA ALA A 45 -11.56 20.41 9.96
C ALA A 45 -11.53 21.72 9.18
N TRP A 46 -10.61 21.88 8.23
CA TRP A 46 -10.54 23.03 7.33
C TRP A 46 -11.80 23.14 6.46
N PHE A 47 -12.23 22.01 5.85
CA PHE A 47 -13.40 21.98 4.99
C PHE A 47 -14.68 22.34 5.76
N GLU A 48 -14.86 21.82 6.96
CA GLU A 48 -15.97 22.15 7.84
C GLU A 48 -15.97 23.65 8.19
N CYS A 49 -14.81 24.18 8.58
CA CYS A 49 -14.65 25.62 8.84
C CYS A 49 -15.00 26.48 7.62
N SER A 50 -14.58 26.08 6.42
CA SER A 50 -14.84 26.85 5.18
C SER A 50 -16.32 26.91 4.82
N ASN A 51 -17.13 26.00 5.35
CA ASN A 51 -18.58 25.93 5.14
C ASN A 51 -19.39 26.41 6.36
N ASP A 52 -18.74 26.82 7.44
CA ASP A 52 -19.36 27.34 8.64
C ASP A 52 -19.28 28.88 8.64
N PRO A 53 -20.41 29.60 8.65
CA PRO A 53 -20.43 31.07 8.66
C PRO A 53 -19.82 31.69 9.93
N ASP A 54 -19.70 30.92 11.00
CA ASP A 54 -19.14 31.37 12.28
C ASP A 54 -17.64 31.07 12.41
N CYS A 55 -17.00 30.42 11.42
CA CYS A 55 -15.58 30.10 11.38
C CYS A 55 -14.81 31.01 10.40
N ASP A 56 -13.64 31.50 10.80
CA ASP A 56 -12.75 32.30 9.93
C ASP A 56 -11.53 31.47 9.52
N VAL A 57 -11.56 30.92 8.30
CA VAL A 57 -10.48 30.10 7.74
C VAL A 57 -9.12 30.79 7.79
N ASN A 58 -9.06 32.13 7.64
CA ASN A 58 -7.78 32.84 7.69
C ASN A 58 -7.20 32.95 9.10
N VAL A 59 -8.06 32.84 10.11
CA VAL A 59 -7.65 32.89 11.53
C VAL A 59 -7.38 31.47 12.06
N ASP A 60 -8.29 30.52 11.76
CA ASP A 60 -8.23 29.19 12.32
C ASP A 60 -7.29 28.25 11.53
N PHE A 61 -7.13 28.47 10.21
CA PHE A 61 -6.26 27.69 9.33
C PHE A 61 -5.34 28.60 8.47
N PRO A 62 -4.50 29.43 9.06
CA PRO A 62 -3.73 30.43 8.34
C PRO A 62 -2.76 29.78 7.35
N GLY A 63 -2.95 30.09 6.05
CA GLY A 63 -2.10 29.59 4.97
C GLY A 63 -2.31 28.11 4.61
N TYR A 64 -3.38 27.48 5.08
CA TYR A 64 -3.71 26.12 4.68
C TYR A 64 -4.03 26.06 3.18
N SER A 65 -3.55 25.01 2.56
CA SER A 65 -3.93 24.60 1.20
C SER A 65 -4.10 23.08 1.19
N ILE A 66 -5.01 22.59 0.37
CA ILE A 66 -5.23 21.13 0.25
C ILE A 66 -3.93 20.47 -0.17
N PRO A 67 -3.42 19.45 0.58
CA PRO A 67 -2.19 18.76 0.25
C PRO A 67 -2.28 18.02 -1.08
N SER A 68 -1.15 17.87 -1.76
CA SER A 68 -1.07 17.09 -3.01
C SER A 68 -1.47 15.63 -2.82
N SER A 69 -1.21 15.05 -1.65
CA SER A 69 -1.65 13.70 -1.24
C SER A 69 -3.18 13.51 -1.36
N ILE A 70 -3.95 14.58 -1.12
CA ILE A 70 -5.41 14.57 -1.29
C ILE A 70 -5.77 14.91 -2.75
N LEU A 71 -5.17 15.96 -3.32
CA LEU A 71 -5.50 16.41 -4.68
C LEU A 71 -5.23 15.37 -5.77
N THR A 72 -4.20 14.56 -5.61
CA THR A 72 -3.77 13.56 -6.61
C THR A 72 -4.15 12.14 -6.24
N TRP A 73 -5.06 11.95 -5.29
CA TRP A 73 -5.51 10.64 -4.86
C TRP A 73 -6.21 9.89 -5.99
N PRO A 74 -5.86 8.62 -6.29
CA PRO A 74 -6.41 7.87 -7.41
C PRO A 74 -7.77 7.25 -7.05
N ALA A 75 -8.72 8.09 -6.67
CA ALA A 75 -10.06 7.68 -6.24
C ALA A 75 -10.82 6.90 -7.32
N HIS A 76 -10.68 7.32 -8.56
CA HIS A 76 -11.34 6.74 -9.73
C HIS A 76 -10.35 6.14 -10.72
N GLY A 77 -10.70 4.98 -11.26
CA GLY A 77 -10.08 4.45 -12.45
C GLY A 77 -10.75 4.96 -13.72
N ASP A 78 -10.05 4.83 -14.83
CA ASP A 78 -10.58 5.19 -16.18
C ASP A 78 -11.50 4.09 -16.70
N GLN A 79 -12.81 4.30 -16.61
CA GLN A 79 -13.83 3.37 -17.08
C GLN A 79 -13.75 3.11 -18.59
N SER A 80 -13.22 4.06 -19.37
CA SER A 80 -13.02 3.85 -20.81
C SER A 80 -11.95 2.81 -21.11
N LYS A 81 -11.09 2.52 -20.13
CA LYS A 81 -10.05 1.51 -20.15
C LYS A 81 -10.40 0.29 -19.27
N PHE A 82 -11.67 0.08 -18.99
CA PHE A 82 -12.19 -1.04 -18.19
C PHE A 82 -11.71 -1.08 -16.74
N GLN A 83 -11.20 0.03 -16.20
CA GLN A 83 -10.85 0.14 -14.81
C GLN A 83 -12.11 0.38 -13.95
N ASP A 84 -12.06 0.02 -12.67
CA ASP A 84 -13.15 0.27 -11.76
C ASP A 84 -13.35 1.76 -11.51
N PHE A 85 -14.61 2.17 -11.41
CA PHE A 85 -14.93 3.52 -10.98
C PHE A 85 -14.36 3.83 -9.59
N TYR A 86 -14.52 2.92 -8.63
CA TYR A 86 -13.88 3.01 -7.32
C TYR A 86 -12.54 2.28 -7.35
N LEU A 87 -11.43 3.02 -7.39
CA LEU A 87 -10.10 2.43 -7.47
C LEU A 87 -9.43 2.42 -6.08
N ALA A 88 -9.00 3.58 -5.59
CA ALA A 88 -8.50 3.70 -4.21
C ALA A 88 -9.64 4.13 -3.26
N PRO A 89 -9.56 3.78 -1.97
CA PRO A 89 -10.60 4.17 -1.00
C PRO A 89 -10.73 5.68 -0.87
N PHE A 90 -11.92 6.23 -1.12
CA PHE A 90 -12.20 7.64 -0.93
C PHE A 90 -13.61 7.85 -0.36
N TYR A 91 -13.79 8.99 0.27
CA TYR A 91 -15.09 9.47 0.72
C TYR A 91 -15.64 10.45 -0.30
N ASP A 92 -16.80 10.11 -0.85
CA ASP A 92 -17.59 10.94 -1.76
C ASP A 92 -18.53 11.78 -0.90
N ARG A 93 -18.20 13.06 -0.72
CA ARG A 93 -18.98 13.93 0.17
C ARG A 93 -20.29 14.33 -0.49
N PRO A 94 -21.42 14.24 0.23
CA PRO A 94 -22.68 14.71 -0.29
C PRO A 94 -22.63 16.19 -0.67
N GLY A 95 -22.82 16.48 -1.95
CA GLY A 95 -22.76 17.85 -2.50
C GLY A 95 -21.51 18.14 -3.35
N SER A 96 -20.51 17.23 -3.36
CA SER A 96 -19.43 17.26 -4.33
C SER A 96 -19.94 16.95 -5.76
N ILE A 97 -19.08 17.12 -6.75
CA ILE A 97 -19.44 16.87 -8.16
C ILE A 97 -19.63 15.36 -8.37
N PRO A 98 -20.85 14.86 -8.70
CA PRO A 98 -21.08 13.44 -8.84
C PRO A 98 -20.20 12.81 -9.94
N GLY A 99 -19.52 11.70 -9.57
CA GLY A 99 -18.71 10.94 -10.52
C GLY A 99 -17.34 11.53 -10.82
N VAL A 100 -16.93 12.55 -10.09
CA VAL A 100 -15.61 13.16 -10.14
C VAL A 100 -15.05 13.19 -8.72
N TYR A 101 -13.78 12.87 -8.57
CA TYR A 101 -13.10 13.11 -7.28
C TYR A 101 -12.83 14.61 -7.15
N ASP A 102 -13.51 15.24 -6.22
CA ASP A 102 -13.57 16.70 -6.04
C ASP A 102 -13.16 17.11 -4.61
N PRO A 103 -11.85 17.26 -4.34
CA PRO A 103 -11.39 17.71 -3.04
C PRO A 103 -11.84 19.14 -2.67
N ASP A 104 -12.08 20.01 -3.65
CA ASP A 104 -12.65 21.35 -3.41
C ASP A 104 -14.10 21.24 -2.94
N GLY A 105 -14.83 20.21 -3.37
CA GLY A 105 -16.17 19.84 -2.90
C GLY A 105 -16.15 19.01 -1.62
N GLY A 106 -14.97 18.67 -1.11
CA GLY A 106 -14.79 18.00 0.17
C GLY A 106 -14.53 16.49 0.11
N ASP A 107 -14.23 15.92 -1.07
CA ASP A 107 -13.83 14.53 -1.20
C ASP A 107 -12.39 14.33 -0.67
N TYR A 108 -12.13 13.16 -0.08
CA TYR A 108 -10.82 12.87 0.49
C TYR A 108 -10.51 11.36 0.53
N PRO A 109 -9.22 10.97 0.62
CA PRO A 109 -8.82 9.59 0.88
C PRO A 109 -9.47 9.07 2.16
N TRP A 110 -10.21 7.96 2.09
CA TRP A 110 -11.12 7.61 3.18
C TRP A 110 -10.47 6.82 4.30
N TYR A 111 -10.36 7.45 5.45
CA TYR A 111 -10.21 6.79 6.75
C TYR A 111 -11.57 6.69 7.42
N ASP A 112 -11.90 5.53 7.98
CA ASP A 112 -13.06 5.43 8.85
C ASP A 112 -12.71 6.01 10.22
N LEU A 113 -13.04 7.28 10.41
CA LEU A 113 -12.81 8.00 11.66
C LEU A 113 -13.92 7.72 12.70
N SER A 114 -14.99 7.00 12.33
CA SER A 114 -16.19 6.84 13.15
C SER A 114 -16.12 5.73 14.20
N GLY A 115 -15.03 4.95 14.25
CA GLY A 115 -14.87 3.89 15.25
C GLY A 115 -14.21 2.61 14.76
N THR A 116 -14.42 1.54 15.50
CA THR A 116 -13.83 0.23 15.20
C THR A 116 -14.38 -0.36 13.91
N VAL A 117 -13.50 -0.60 12.95
CA VAL A 117 -13.83 -1.33 11.72
C VAL A 117 -14.03 -2.80 12.06
N ASP A 118 -15.27 -3.28 11.98
CA ASP A 118 -15.53 -4.72 12.01
C ASP A 118 -15.40 -5.28 10.59
N CYS A 119 -14.22 -5.81 10.27
CA CYS A 119 -13.91 -6.41 8.96
C CYS A 119 -14.83 -7.60 8.61
N ARG A 120 -15.60 -8.13 9.56
CA ARG A 120 -16.55 -9.24 9.33
C ARG A 120 -17.89 -8.77 8.77
N THR A 121 -18.29 -7.58 9.17
CA THR A 121 -19.61 -7.02 8.83
C THR A 121 -19.52 -5.85 7.86
N ASN A 122 -18.43 -5.08 7.89
CA ASN A 122 -18.21 -3.94 7.02
C ASN A 122 -17.04 -4.24 6.06
N ARG A 123 -17.37 -4.64 4.83
CA ARG A 123 -16.39 -4.93 3.78
C ARG A 123 -15.95 -3.69 2.99
N LYS A 124 -16.25 -2.52 3.45
CA LYS A 124 -15.73 -1.32 2.81
C LYS A 124 -14.22 -1.26 3.03
N VAL A 125 -13.50 -1.23 1.94
CA VAL A 125 -12.05 -0.99 1.97
C VAL A 125 -11.84 0.46 2.38
N THR A 126 -11.16 0.67 3.49
CA THR A 126 -10.79 1.99 4.02
C THR A 126 -9.28 2.04 4.18
N LEU A 127 -8.73 3.21 4.38
CA LEU A 127 -7.33 3.38 4.75
C LEU A 127 -7.13 3.08 6.24
N TYR A 128 -5.98 2.54 6.57
CA TYR A 128 -5.62 2.13 7.92
C TYR A 128 -4.37 2.85 8.41
N GLY A 129 -4.18 2.86 9.72
CA GLY A 129 -3.00 3.39 10.36
C GLY A 129 -2.97 4.92 10.43
N ASP A 130 -1.91 5.46 10.99
CA ASP A 130 -1.65 6.90 11.05
C ASP A 130 -0.85 7.37 9.83
N TYR A 131 -0.08 6.47 9.24
CA TYR A 131 0.61 6.63 7.96
C TYR A 131 0.18 5.52 7.02
N ASN A 132 -0.20 5.84 5.78
CA ASN A 132 -0.67 4.90 4.79
C ASN A 132 0.00 5.15 3.44
N MET A 133 0.40 4.06 2.78
CA MET A 133 0.86 4.02 1.41
C MET A 133 -0.07 3.09 0.63
N TRP A 134 -0.70 3.60 -0.41
CA TRP A 134 -1.56 2.81 -1.29
C TRP A 134 -0.91 2.70 -2.68
N TRP A 135 -1.05 1.53 -3.31
CA TRP A 135 -0.63 1.31 -4.69
C TRP A 135 -1.43 0.17 -5.33
N VAL A 136 -1.38 0.09 -6.64
CA VAL A 136 -2.02 -0.96 -7.41
C VAL A 136 -1.06 -1.55 -8.42
N PHE A 137 -1.11 -2.87 -8.58
CA PHE A 137 -0.34 -3.59 -9.56
C PHE A 137 -1.11 -4.79 -10.11
N ASN A 138 -0.61 -5.39 -11.18
CA ASN A 138 -1.22 -6.55 -11.83
C ASN A 138 -0.13 -7.51 -12.34
N ASP A 139 -0.54 -8.69 -12.80
CA ASP A 139 0.35 -9.70 -13.36
C ASP A 139 0.25 -9.81 -14.88
N LYS A 140 -0.43 -8.87 -15.55
CA LYS A 140 -0.78 -9.01 -16.97
C LYS A 140 0.24 -8.41 -17.93
N GLY A 141 0.98 -7.40 -17.49
CA GLY A 141 1.75 -6.57 -18.39
C GLY A 141 3.11 -7.14 -18.82
N ASN A 142 3.69 -8.05 -18.06
CA ASN A 142 5.05 -8.55 -18.27
C ASN A 142 5.11 -10.04 -18.63
N ILE A 143 6.26 -10.42 -19.18
CA ILE A 143 6.63 -11.83 -19.35
C ILE A 143 7.25 -12.30 -18.02
N HIS A 144 6.69 -13.35 -17.44
CA HIS A 144 7.13 -13.90 -16.15
C HIS A 144 8.33 -14.84 -16.37
N THR A 145 9.51 -14.25 -16.58
CA THR A 145 10.73 -15.01 -16.93
C THR A 145 11.26 -15.86 -15.79
N GLU A 146 11.02 -15.44 -14.54
CA GLU A 146 11.49 -16.14 -13.35
C GLU A 146 10.75 -17.46 -13.12
N THR A 147 9.47 -17.49 -13.43
CA THR A 147 8.61 -18.65 -13.19
C THR A 147 8.23 -19.38 -14.49
N GLY A 148 8.32 -18.70 -15.63
CA GLY A 148 7.82 -19.18 -16.91
C GLY A 148 6.29 -19.33 -16.95
N GLY A 149 5.58 -18.76 -15.97
CA GLY A 149 4.13 -18.81 -15.89
C GLY A 149 3.46 -17.79 -16.81
N ASP A 150 2.28 -18.11 -17.29
CA ASP A 150 1.43 -17.17 -18.00
C ASP A 150 0.73 -16.23 -17.00
N PRO A 151 0.41 -14.99 -17.40
CA PRO A 151 -0.38 -14.09 -16.57
C PRO A 151 -1.78 -14.66 -16.32
N ILE A 152 -2.24 -14.56 -15.08
CA ILE A 152 -3.55 -15.08 -14.66
C ILE A 152 -4.62 -13.97 -14.62
N GLY A 153 -4.24 -12.72 -14.85
CA GLY A 153 -5.16 -11.59 -14.90
C GLY A 153 -5.63 -11.11 -13.53
N MET A 154 -4.72 -11.03 -12.58
CA MET A 154 -4.99 -10.50 -11.25
C MET A 154 -4.68 -9.01 -11.18
N GLU A 155 -5.57 -8.26 -10.56
CA GLU A 155 -5.30 -6.90 -10.06
C GLU A 155 -5.16 -6.96 -8.55
N ILE A 156 -4.14 -6.30 -8.02
CA ILE A 156 -3.86 -6.30 -6.59
C ILE A 156 -3.76 -4.85 -6.14
N ARG A 157 -4.68 -4.46 -5.26
CA ARG A 157 -4.67 -3.18 -4.57
C ARG A 157 -4.08 -3.39 -3.19
N SER A 158 -3.09 -2.61 -2.88
CA SER A 158 -2.28 -2.82 -1.69
C SER A 158 -2.22 -1.59 -0.83
N GLN A 159 -2.15 -1.83 0.47
CA GLN A 159 -1.87 -0.80 1.47
C GLN A 159 -0.74 -1.29 2.37
N ALA A 160 0.26 -0.45 2.57
CA ALA A 160 1.19 -0.58 3.68
C ALA A 160 0.90 0.54 4.69
N PHE A 161 0.80 0.20 5.96
CA PHE A 161 0.44 1.19 6.98
C PHE A 161 1.13 0.92 8.31
N ALA A 162 1.24 1.97 9.10
CA ALA A 162 1.85 1.97 10.42
C ALA A 162 1.04 2.82 11.39
N PHE A 163 1.21 2.55 12.68
CA PHE A 163 0.57 3.27 13.76
C PHE A 163 1.61 4.02 14.60
N ALA A 164 1.32 5.27 14.95
CA ALA A 164 2.10 6.06 15.90
C ALA A 164 1.61 5.77 17.32
N THR A 165 2.15 4.73 17.94
CA THR A 165 1.80 4.31 19.30
C THR A 165 3.01 4.36 20.24
N ASN A 166 2.77 4.16 21.54
CA ASN A 166 3.84 4.11 22.55
C ASN A 166 4.19 2.68 22.96
N ASP A 167 3.79 1.68 22.19
CA ASP A 167 4.02 0.26 22.40
C ASP A 167 4.74 -0.38 21.21
N GLU A 168 4.83 -1.69 21.18
CA GLU A 168 5.53 -2.47 20.16
C GLU A 168 4.92 -2.29 18.77
N ILE A 169 3.66 -1.91 18.68
CA ILE A 169 2.96 -1.67 17.41
C ILE A 169 3.62 -0.54 16.62
N ASN A 170 4.22 0.44 17.30
CA ASN A 170 4.98 1.52 16.66
C ASN A 170 6.18 1.03 15.81
N SER A 171 6.67 -0.16 16.09
CA SER A 171 7.78 -0.78 15.36
C SER A 171 7.32 -1.79 14.31
N MET A 172 6.03 -1.85 14.02
CA MET A 172 5.42 -2.78 13.08
C MET A 172 4.93 -2.05 11.82
N THR A 173 5.07 -2.73 10.68
CA THR A 173 4.39 -2.36 9.43
C THR A 173 3.36 -3.42 9.10
N PHE A 174 2.21 -2.97 8.63
CA PHE A 174 1.08 -3.82 8.27
C PHE A 174 0.81 -3.72 6.79
N TYR A 175 0.33 -4.81 6.20
CA TYR A 175 0.00 -4.86 4.79
C TYR A 175 -1.40 -5.43 4.61
N ASN A 176 -2.19 -4.79 3.75
CA ASN A 176 -3.49 -5.26 3.33
C ASN A 176 -3.49 -5.40 1.81
N TYR A 177 -3.93 -6.54 1.30
CA TYR A 177 -4.01 -6.82 -0.12
C TYR A 177 -5.44 -7.17 -0.51
N GLU A 178 -6.00 -6.39 -1.42
CA GLU A 178 -7.26 -6.71 -2.10
C GLU A 178 -6.93 -7.34 -3.45
N MET A 179 -7.30 -8.60 -3.63
CA MET A 179 -7.01 -9.36 -4.84
C MET A 179 -8.26 -9.51 -5.69
N ILE A 180 -8.21 -9.02 -6.91
CA ILE A 180 -9.34 -8.95 -7.82
C ILE A 180 -9.03 -9.78 -9.06
N ASN A 181 -9.86 -10.79 -9.34
CA ASN A 181 -9.76 -11.55 -10.58
C ASN A 181 -10.38 -10.75 -11.73
N ARG A 182 -9.54 -10.25 -12.63
CA ARG A 182 -9.93 -9.55 -13.86
C ARG A 182 -9.97 -10.46 -15.07
N SER A 183 -9.59 -11.73 -14.93
CA SER A 183 -9.64 -12.69 -16.02
C SER A 183 -11.06 -13.16 -16.28
N THR A 184 -11.26 -13.78 -17.45
CA THR A 184 -12.52 -14.45 -17.80
C THR A 184 -12.63 -15.86 -17.24
N GLN A 185 -11.62 -16.32 -16.50
CA GLN A 185 -11.53 -17.69 -16.01
C GLN A 185 -11.81 -17.75 -14.51
N THR A 186 -12.43 -18.84 -14.07
CA THR A 186 -12.51 -19.17 -12.66
C THR A 186 -11.18 -19.78 -12.23
N LEU A 187 -10.50 -19.13 -11.28
CA LEU A 187 -9.27 -19.64 -10.71
C LEU A 187 -9.60 -20.69 -9.64
N THR A 188 -9.03 -21.88 -9.78
CA THR A 188 -9.17 -22.98 -8.82
C THR A 188 -7.81 -23.37 -8.26
N ASN A 189 -7.77 -23.81 -7.01
CA ASN A 189 -6.52 -24.19 -6.32
C ASN A 189 -5.48 -23.05 -6.36
N THR A 190 -5.93 -21.82 -6.13
CA THR A 190 -5.09 -20.63 -6.12
C THR A 190 -4.52 -20.42 -4.73
N TYR A 191 -3.23 -20.18 -4.66
CA TYR A 191 -2.51 -19.93 -3.41
C TYR A 191 -1.87 -18.54 -3.47
N PHE A 192 -1.97 -17.82 -2.38
CA PHE A 192 -1.25 -16.58 -2.17
C PHE A 192 -0.17 -16.81 -1.13
N ALA A 193 1.03 -16.36 -1.43
CA ALA A 193 2.16 -16.46 -0.53
C ALA A 193 2.90 -15.12 -0.46
N VAL A 194 3.38 -14.79 0.72
CA VAL A 194 4.35 -13.73 0.89
C VAL A 194 5.73 -14.35 0.76
N TYR A 195 6.52 -13.83 -0.17
CA TYR A 195 7.94 -14.15 -0.26
C TYR A 195 8.71 -13.08 0.51
N LEU A 196 9.57 -13.51 1.40
CA LEU A 196 10.43 -12.64 2.17
C LEU A 196 11.86 -13.18 2.07
N ASP A 197 12.78 -12.37 1.62
CA ASP A 197 14.20 -12.60 1.62
C ASP A 197 14.78 -11.68 2.69
N CYS A 198 15.23 -12.28 3.77
CA CYS A 198 15.69 -11.52 4.93
C CYS A 198 17.20 -11.43 4.90
N ASP A 199 17.71 -10.21 5.00
CA ASP A 199 19.12 -9.93 5.21
C ASP A 199 19.28 -9.28 6.58
N ILE A 200 19.74 -10.04 7.57
CA ILE A 200 20.00 -9.57 8.92
C ILE A 200 21.50 -9.44 9.08
N GLY A 201 22.04 -8.26 8.77
CA GLY A 201 23.48 -8.01 8.80
C GLY A 201 24.19 -8.68 7.63
N CYS A 202 24.81 -9.81 7.85
CA CYS A 202 25.46 -10.61 6.83
C CYS A 202 24.50 -11.60 6.19
N SER A 203 24.12 -11.38 4.93
CA SER A 203 23.11 -12.21 4.23
C SER A 203 23.50 -13.67 3.97
N PHE A 204 24.74 -14.06 4.26
CA PHE A 204 25.24 -15.43 3.99
C PHE A 204 25.09 -16.39 5.16
N ASP A 205 24.79 -15.91 6.36
CA ASP A 205 24.64 -16.70 7.57
C ASP A 205 23.24 -16.60 8.19
N ASP A 206 22.27 -16.06 7.44
CA ASP A 206 20.89 -15.96 7.88
C ASP A 206 20.13 -17.26 7.75
N TYR A 207 19.35 -17.56 8.76
CA TYR A 207 18.41 -18.67 8.79
C TYR A 207 16.96 -18.18 8.82
N VAL A 208 16.09 -18.99 8.27
CA VAL A 208 14.64 -18.78 8.29
C VAL A 208 13.94 -19.89 9.05
N GLY A 209 12.87 -19.56 9.74
CA GLY A 209 12.03 -20.51 10.41
C GLY A 209 10.56 -20.19 10.24
N CYS A 210 9.71 -21.13 10.62
CA CYS A 210 8.27 -20.91 10.62
C CYS A 210 7.60 -21.58 11.81
N ASP A 211 6.57 -20.91 12.35
CA ASP A 211 5.60 -21.48 13.28
C ASP A 211 4.26 -21.60 12.56
N VAL A 212 3.98 -22.80 12.08
CA VAL A 212 2.77 -23.08 11.29
C VAL A 212 1.49 -22.84 12.11
N GLN A 213 1.52 -23.10 13.43
CA GLN A 213 0.34 -22.92 14.28
C GLN A 213 -0.03 -21.44 14.44
N ARG A 214 0.98 -20.56 14.45
CA ARG A 214 0.79 -19.10 14.55
C ARG A 214 0.72 -18.41 13.20
N GLY A 215 1.00 -19.10 12.10
CA GLY A 215 1.12 -18.49 10.78
C GLY A 215 2.28 -17.49 10.72
N LEU A 216 3.38 -17.79 11.42
CA LEU A 216 4.52 -16.90 11.58
C LEU A 216 5.73 -17.42 10.81
N GLY A 217 6.31 -16.58 9.95
CA GLY A 217 7.66 -16.73 9.43
C GLY A 217 8.61 -15.82 10.22
N TYR A 218 9.83 -16.25 10.45
CA TYR A 218 10.85 -15.45 11.13
C TYR A 218 12.24 -15.74 10.55
N CYS A 219 13.10 -14.75 10.67
CA CYS A 219 14.49 -14.82 10.30
C CYS A 219 15.36 -14.63 11.56
N TYR A 220 16.51 -15.24 11.57
CA TYR A 220 17.45 -15.08 12.66
C TYR A 220 18.89 -15.31 12.17
N ASN A 221 19.83 -14.63 12.80
CA ASN A 221 21.24 -14.78 12.51
C ASN A 221 21.75 -16.12 13.05
N ALA A 222 22.56 -16.84 12.27
CA ALA A 222 23.14 -18.12 12.67
C ALA A 222 24.20 -17.98 13.74
N ASP A 223 24.98 -16.90 13.67
CA ASP A 223 26.12 -16.65 14.52
C ASP A 223 25.90 -15.44 15.44
N ALA A 224 26.54 -15.46 16.61
CA ALA A 224 26.48 -14.35 17.56
C ALA A 224 27.24 -13.10 17.09
N VAL A 225 28.10 -13.25 16.09
CA VAL A 225 28.92 -12.17 15.51
C VAL A 225 28.70 -12.15 14.00
N ASP A 226 28.06 -11.12 13.54
CA ASP A 226 27.63 -10.88 12.17
C ASP A 226 28.78 -10.41 11.27
N ASN A 227 29.89 -11.15 11.21
CA ASN A 227 31.09 -10.75 10.49
C ASN A 227 31.67 -11.83 9.56
N ASP A 228 31.32 -13.08 9.74
CA ASP A 228 31.97 -14.17 9.05
C ASP A 228 31.42 -14.34 7.63
N GLY A 229 32.29 -14.04 6.67
CA GLY A 229 31.98 -14.26 5.24
C GLY A 229 31.62 -13.05 4.43
N CYS A 230 31.17 -11.96 5.05
CA CYS A 230 30.71 -10.77 4.34
C CYS A 230 31.78 -9.70 4.05
N GLY A 231 32.94 -9.79 4.68
CA GLY A 231 34.04 -8.84 4.45
C GLY A 231 33.61 -7.39 4.67
N SER A 232 33.91 -6.53 3.69
CA SER A 232 33.55 -5.10 3.76
C SER A 232 32.06 -4.80 3.52
N TRP A 233 31.28 -5.79 3.20
CA TRP A 233 29.82 -5.68 3.01
C TRP A 233 29.07 -5.98 4.31
N ALA A 234 29.73 -6.56 5.30
CA ALA A 234 29.15 -6.72 6.61
C ALA A 234 28.86 -5.34 7.19
N ASN A 235 27.62 -5.12 7.56
CA ASN A 235 27.29 -3.96 8.38
C ASN A 235 27.81 -4.27 9.80
N PRO A 236 28.87 -3.62 10.30
CA PRO A 236 29.52 -3.97 11.55
C PRO A 236 28.69 -3.54 12.77
N ILE A 237 27.40 -3.77 12.73
CA ILE A 237 26.48 -3.34 13.78
C ILE A 237 26.22 -4.50 14.73
N GLY A 238 27.16 -4.82 15.54
CA GLY A 238 26.87 -5.41 16.81
C GLY A 238 26.87 -6.94 16.89
N GLU A 239 27.01 -7.39 18.09
CA GLU A 239 26.74 -8.76 18.49
C GLU A 239 25.22 -8.95 18.60
N TYR A 240 24.69 -9.93 17.89
CA TYR A 240 23.31 -10.38 18.08
C TYR A 240 23.31 -11.50 19.12
N PRO A 241 22.36 -11.50 20.07
CA PRO A 241 22.26 -12.62 20.99
C PRO A 241 21.94 -13.89 20.19
N PRO A 242 22.59 -15.01 20.47
CA PRO A 242 22.26 -16.29 19.86
C PRO A 242 20.78 -16.61 20.15
N ALA A 243 20.11 -17.18 19.15
CA ALA A 243 18.71 -17.58 19.23
C ALA A 243 18.47 -18.66 20.28
#